data_b61bb8c01c13296bbfe0e834497bae96
#
_entry.id   b61bb8c01c13296bbfe0e834497bae96
#
_cell.length_a   1.000
_cell.length_b   1.000
_cell.length_c   1.000
_cell.angle_alpha   90.00
_cell.angle_beta   90.00
_cell.angle_gamma   90.00
#
_symmetry.space_group_name_H-M   'P 1'
#
loop_
_entity.id
_entity.type
_entity.pdbx_description
1 polymer ?
#
loop_
_entity_poly.entity_id
_entity_poly.type
_entity_poly.pdbx_seq_one_letter_code
_entity_poly.pdbx_strand_id
1 'polypeptide(L)'
;MRDKKCRCAIFDLDGVLVDTAKYHYLAWRSLAKELGFDFTVEQNEALKGVSRMRSLELLLGFGGMSECFTEEEKEEMASKKNQIYVEEISRLKKEELFDGVPEFFAELKKRGIKIALGSASKNAPLILERLDIKKYFDVIIDGTLVSKAKPDPEVFEKAADKLGIPYDECIVFEDSAAGIQAAKMA
;
A
#
# COMPACT_ATOMS: atom_id res chain seq x y z
N MET A 1 21.17 7.60 -27.73
CA MET A 1 20.54 7.10 -26.50
C MET A 1 20.01 5.71 -26.79
N ARG A 2 20.44 4.65 -26.08
CA ARG A 2 19.81 3.34 -26.23
C ARG A 2 18.38 3.48 -25.71
N ASP A 3 17.38 3.10 -26.51
CA ASP A 3 16.01 2.95 -26.01
C ASP A 3 16.04 1.96 -24.84
N LYS A 4 15.92 2.47 -23.61
CA LYS A 4 15.87 1.62 -22.42
C LYS A 4 14.57 0.84 -22.48
N LYS A 5 14.69 -0.47 -22.58
CA LYS A 5 13.53 -1.36 -22.67
C LYS A 5 13.02 -1.63 -21.25
N CYS A 6 11.77 -1.26 -20.95
CA CYS A 6 11.12 -1.66 -19.71
C CYS A 6 11.09 -3.19 -19.61
N ARG A 7 11.57 -3.73 -18.50
CA ARG A 7 11.61 -5.16 -18.19
C ARG A 7 10.79 -5.54 -16.96
N CYS A 8 10.47 -4.56 -16.09
CA CYS A 8 9.67 -4.76 -14.92
C CYS A 8 8.63 -3.65 -14.75
N ALA A 9 7.40 -4.02 -14.38
CA ALA A 9 6.35 -3.16 -13.91
C ALA A 9 6.14 -3.44 -12.42
N ILE A 10 6.38 -2.45 -11.56
CA ILE A 10 6.21 -2.54 -10.11
C ILE A 10 4.96 -1.75 -9.75
N PHE A 11 4.00 -2.39 -9.11
CA PHE A 11 2.74 -1.80 -8.73
C PHE A 11 2.67 -1.57 -7.23
N ASP A 12 2.21 -0.40 -6.80
CA ASP A 12 1.57 -0.29 -5.50
C ASP A 12 0.22 -1.01 -5.53
N LEU A 13 -0.42 -1.12 -4.39
CA LEU A 13 -1.68 -1.85 -4.23
C LEU A 13 -2.85 -0.87 -4.12
N ASP A 14 -2.80 -0.04 -3.08
CA ASP A 14 -3.91 0.80 -2.64
C ASP A 14 -4.02 2.06 -3.52
N GLY A 15 -5.13 2.22 -4.25
CA GLY A 15 -5.29 3.32 -5.20
C GLY A 15 -4.71 3.07 -6.60
N VAL A 16 -4.00 1.94 -6.79
CA VAL A 16 -3.42 1.53 -8.09
C VAL A 16 -4.09 0.29 -8.65
N LEU A 17 -4.32 -0.73 -7.84
CA LEU A 17 -4.97 -1.98 -8.27
C LEU A 17 -6.39 -2.10 -7.73
N VAL A 18 -6.65 -1.52 -6.56
CA VAL A 18 -7.92 -1.58 -5.85
C VAL A 18 -8.07 -0.34 -4.98
N ASP A 19 -9.30 0.15 -4.80
CA ASP A 19 -9.59 1.21 -3.83
C ASP A 19 -9.86 0.61 -2.44
N THR A 20 -8.83 0.54 -1.61
CA THR A 20 -8.96 0.17 -0.19
C THR A 20 -9.02 1.37 0.74
N ALA A 21 -8.89 2.59 0.24
CA ALA A 21 -8.91 3.83 1.04
C ALA A 21 -10.21 3.95 1.85
N LYS A 22 -11.35 3.52 1.27
CA LYS A 22 -12.65 3.47 1.97
C LYS A 22 -12.62 2.59 3.22
N TYR A 23 -11.96 1.43 3.17
CA TYR A 23 -11.86 0.50 4.31
C TYR A 23 -10.89 1.02 5.36
N HIS A 24 -9.78 1.62 4.93
CA HIS A 24 -8.86 2.33 5.83
C HIS A 24 -9.56 3.46 6.56
N TYR A 25 -10.30 4.31 5.83
CA TYR A 25 -11.09 5.40 6.39
C TYR A 25 -12.09 4.92 7.44
N LEU A 26 -12.91 3.91 7.12
CA LEU A 26 -13.90 3.38 8.05
C LEU A 26 -13.26 2.84 9.33
N ALA A 27 -12.16 2.12 9.22
CA ALA A 27 -11.45 1.58 10.38
C ALA A 27 -10.80 2.67 11.23
N TRP A 28 -10.16 3.69 10.63
CA TRP A 28 -9.62 4.84 11.37
C TRP A 28 -10.70 5.71 11.99
N ARG A 29 -11.80 5.93 11.27
CA ARG A 29 -12.95 6.68 11.78
C ARG A 29 -13.60 5.98 12.98
N SER A 30 -13.65 4.64 12.98
CA SER A 30 -14.14 3.87 14.12
C SER A 30 -13.28 4.12 15.35
N LEU A 31 -11.96 4.08 15.23
CA LEU A 31 -11.04 4.38 16.32
C LEU A 31 -11.16 5.83 16.79
N ALA A 32 -11.24 6.81 15.88
CA ALA A 32 -11.42 8.22 16.22
C ALA A 32 -12.70 8.47 17.04
N LYS A 33 -13.81 7.81 16.67
CA LYS A 33 -15.06 7.88 17.44
C LYS A 33 -14.94 7.34 18.85
N GLU A 34 -14.22 6.25 19.06
CA GLU A 34 -13.96 5.70 20.38
C GLU A 34 -13.12 6.66 21.23
N LEU A 35 -12.21 7.39 20.59
CA LEU A 35 -11.39 8.42 21.22
C LEU A 35 -12.13 9.76 21.42
N GLY A 36 -13.37 9.88 20.92
CA GLY A 36 -14.25 11.02 21.16
C GLY A 36 -14.11 12.18 20.16
N PHE A 37 -13.55 11.95 18.96
CA PHE A 37 -13.45 12.99 17.93
C PHE A 37 -13.89 12.48 16.54
N ASP A 38 -14.21 13.43 15.66
CA ASP A 38 -14.54 13.13 14.26
C ASP A 38 -13.29 13.09 13.39
N PHE A 39 -13.26 12.12 12.46
CA PHE A 39 -12.22 11.97 11.45
C PHE A 39 -12.82 12.06 10.06
N THR A 40 -12.29 12.96 9.21
CA THR A 40 -12.87 13.28 7.91
C THR A 40 -12.16 12.54 6.76
N VAL A 41 -12.82 12.52 5.59
CA VAL A 41 -12.25 11.94 4.37
C VAL A 41 -10.99 12.71 3.93
N GLU A 42 -11.01 14.04 4.07
CA GLU A 42 -9.88 14.91 3.74
C GLU A 42 -8.65 14.61 4.62
N GLN A 43 -8.88 14.37 5.91
CA GLN A 43 -7.81 13.96 6.82
C GLN A 43 -7.23 12.59 6.47
N ASN A 44 -8.07 11.68 5.94
CA ASN A 44 -7.63 10.36 5.52
C ASN A 44 -6.64 10.40 4.34
N GLU A 45 -6.67 11.43 3.50
CA GLU A 45 -5.71 11.60 2.41
C GLU A 45 -4.26 11.69 2.92
N ALA A 46 -4.05 12.30 4.09
CA ALA A 46 -2.73 12.40 4.71
C ALA A 46 -2.19 11.06 5.24
N LEU A 47 -3.05 10.03 5.34
CA LEU A 47 -2.68 8.71 5.82
C LEU A 47 -2.32 7.73 4.69
N LYS A 48 -2.47 8.15 3.44
CA LYS A 48 -2.15 7.29 2.28
C LYS A 48 -0.64 7.09 2.13
N GLY A 49 -0.25 5.87 1.83
CA GLY A 49 1.14 5.52 1.50
C GLY A 49 2.11 5.48 2.69
N VAL A 50 1.66 5.82 3.92
CA VAL A 50 2.52 5.81 5.10
C VAL A 50 2.30 4.55 5.96
N SER A 51 3.22 4.29 6.90
CA SER A 51 3.11 3.14 7.80
C SER A 51 1.90 3.25 8.73
N ARG A 52 1.43 2.10 9.25
CA ARG A 52 0.30 2.04 10.20
C ARG A 52 0.53 2.90 11.44
N MET A 53 1.73 2.85 12.03
CA MET A 53 2.05 3.65 13.22
C MET A 53 2.06 5.13 12.90
N ARG A 54 2.64 5.51 11.75
CA ARG A 54 2.60 6.91 11.30
C ARG A 54 1.18 7.40 11.04
N SER A 55 0.30 6.56 10.49
CA SER A 55 -1.12 6.88 10.33
C SER A 55 -1.81 7.12 11.68
N LEU A 56 -1.50 6.31 12.69
CA LEU A 56 -2.04 6.50 14.05
C LEU A 56 -1.56 7.82 14.67
N GLU A 57 -0.26 8.14 14.56
CA GLU A 57 0.28 9.41 15.05
C GLU A 57 -0.43 10.62 14.42
N LEU A 58 -0.65 10.58 13.10
CA LEU A 58 -1.39 11.63 12.39
C LEU A 58 -2.84 11.71 12.87
N LEU A 59 -3.51 10.56 13.05
CA LEU A 59 -4.88 10.49 13.57
C LEU A 59 -4.97 11.13 14.95
N LEU A 60 -4.09 10.74 15.87
CA LEU A 60 -4.02 11.32 17.23
C LEU A 60 -3.73 12.82 17.20
N GLY A 61 -2.88 13.26 16.25
CA GLY A 61 -2.63 14.68 16.03
C GLY A 61 -3.89 15.45 15.62
N PHE A 62 -4.73 14.89 14.74
CA PHE A 62 -6.02 15.50 14.37
C PHE A 62 -6.98 15.58 15.56
N GLY A 63 -6.93 14.64 16.50
CA GLY A 63 -7.70 14.66 17.73
C GLY A 63 -7.10 15.50 18.87
N GLY A 64 -5.92 16.12 18.66
CA GLY A 64 -5.20 16.87 19.72
C GLY A 64 -4.62 15.97 20.82
N MET A 65 -4.35 14.69 20.50
CA MET A 65 -3.97 13.64 21.47
C MET A 65 -2.56 13.08 21.25
N SER A 66 -1.67 13.80 20.56
CA SER A 66 -0.34 13.31 20.17
C SER A 66 0.49 12.75 21.33
N GLU A 67 0.38 13.36 22.53
CA GLU A 67 1.18 13.01 23.72
C GLU A 67 0.34 12.30 24.80
N CYS A 68 -0.89 11.84 24.49
CA CYS A 68 -1.80 11.30 25.49
C CYS A 68 -1.59 9.82 25.79
N PHE A 69 -0.81 9.10 24.98
CA PHE A 69 -0.73 7.64 25.01
C PHE A 69 0.71 7.15 25.01
N THR A 70 0.96 6.07 25.74
CA THR A 70 2.23 5.32 25.68
C THR A 70 2.39 4.59 24.34
N GLU A 71 3.59 4.13 24.02
CA GLU A 71 3.83 3.35 22.81
C GLU A 71 3.05 2.03 22.82
N GLU A 72 2.92 1.37 23.98
CA GLU A 72 2.13 0.14 24.15
C GLU A 72 0.64 0.39 23.82
N GLU A 73 0.06 1.48 24.35
CA GLU A 73 -1.34 1.86 24.05
C GLU A 73 -1.53 2.18 22.56
N LYS A 74 -0.55 2.84 21.93
CA LYS A 74 -0.57 3.10 20.50
C LYS A 74 -0.51 1.81 19.68
N GLU A 75 0.31 0.83 20.07
CA GLU A 75 0.37 -0.47 19.42
C GLU A 75 -0.95 -1.23 19.54
N GLU A 76 -1.60 -1.21 20.69
CA GLU A 76 -2.93 -1.80 20.90
C GLU A 76 -3.99 -1.14 20.01
N MET A 77 -4.03 0.20 19.96
CA MET A 77 -4.93 0.95 19.08
C MET A 77 -4.72 0.61 17.60
N ALA A 78 -3.46 0.57 17.17
CA ALA A 78 -3.11 0.22 15.80
C ALA A 78 -3.50 -1.23 15.46
N SER A 79 -3.36 -2.15 16.43
CA SER A 79 -3.79 -3.54 16.29
C SER A 79 -5.30 -3.65 16.19
N LYS A 80 -6.04 -2.98 17.07
CA LYS A 80 -7.51 -2.95 17.06
C LYS A 80 -8.06 -2.40 15.73
N LYS A 81 -7.52 -1.25 15.29
CA LYS A 81 -7.86 -0.70 13.96
C LYS A 81 -7.60 -1.69 12.85
N ASN A 82 -6.46 -2.42 12.93
CA ASN A 82 -6.13 -3.40 11.91
C ASN A 82 -7.11 -4.58 11.88
N GLN A 83 -7.62 -5.02 13.03
CA GLN A 83 -8.64 -6.08 13.08
C GLN A 83 -9.90 -5.67 12.32
N ILE A 84 -10.42 -4.45 12.56
CA ILE A 84 -11.57 -3.90 11.83
C ILE A 84 -11.29 -3.86 10.33
N TYR A 85 -10.10 -3.39 9.94
CA TYR A 85 -9.70 -3.33 8.55
C TYR A 85 -9.63 -4.71 7.88
N VAL A 86 -9.06 -5.71 8.58
CA VAL A 86 -8.96 -7.10 8.07
C VAL A 86 -10.33 -7.72 7.90
N GLU A 87 -11.27 -7.48 8.79
CA GLU A 87 -12.66 -7.94 8.65
C GLU A 87 -13.29 -7.39 7.36
N GLU A 88 -13.10 -6.10 7.07
CA GLU A 88 -13.64 -5.47 5.87
C GLU A 88 -12.99 -5.99 4.58
N ILE A 89 -11.65 -6.02 4.51
CA ILE A 89 -10.97 -6.52 3.31
C ILE A 89 -11.12 -8.03 3.10
N SER A 90 -11.49 -8.79 4.14
CA SER A 90 -11.82 -10.21 4.00
C SER A 90 -13.09 -10.45 3.17
N ARG A 91 -13.91 -9.43 3.00
CA ARG A 91 -15.14 -9.43 2.18
C ARG A 91 -14.92 -8.90 0.77
N LEU A 92 -13.68 -8.45 0.44
CA LEU A 92 -13.33 -7.99 -0.90
C LEU A 92 -13.71 -9.01 -1.96
N LYS A 93 -14.23 -8.52 -3.07
CA LYS A 93 -14.61 -9.30 -4.24
C LYS A 93 -13.74 -8.93 -5.43
N LYS A 94 -13.63 -9.84 -6.39
CA LYS A 94 -12.83 -9.63 -7.63
C LYS A 94 -13.27 -8.40 -8.42
N GLU A 95 -14.56 -8.06 -8.34
CA GLU A 95 -15.17 -6.92 -9.02
C GLU A 95 -14.74 -5.57 -8.47
N GLU A 96 -14.02 -5.54 -7.34
CA GLU A 96 -13.43 -4.33 -6.76
C GLU A 96 -12.03 -4.01 -7.30
N LEU A 97 -11.46 -4.93 -8.10
CA LEU A 97 -10.25 -4.66 -8.87
C LEU A 97 -10.55 -3.56 -9.90
N PHE A 98 -9.64 -2.62 -10.08
CA PHE A 98 -9.84 -1.57 -11.07
C PHE A 98 -9.96 -2.14 -12.48
N ASP A 99 -10.82 -1.53 -13.28
CA ASP A 99 -11.04 -1.91 -14.67
C ASP A 99 -9.73 -1.85 -15.48
N GLY A 100 -9.51 -2.86 -16.31
CA GLY A 100 -8.33 -2.95 -17.16
C GLY A 100 -7.09 -3.57 -16.52
N VAL A 101 -7.06 -3.78 -15.19
CA VAL A 101 -5.89 -4.38 -14.51
C VAL A 101 -5.61 -5.81 -15.00
N PRO A 102 -6.59 -6.72 -15.10
CA PRO A 102 -6.35 -8.07 -15.60
C PRO A 102 -5.80 -8.10 -17.02
N GLU A 103 -6.36 -7.28 -17.90
CA GLU A 103 -5.96 -7.14 -19.31
C GLU A 103 -4.54 -6.57 -19.41
N PHE A 104 -4.21 -5.59 -18.58
CA PHE A 104 -2.89 -4.99 -18.52
C PHE A 104 -1.84 -6.01 -18.06
N PHE A 105 -2.14 -6.78 -16.99
CA PHE A 105 -1.25 -7.85 -16.54
C PHE A 105 -1.02 -8.91 -17.61
N ALA A 106 -2.08 -9.30 -18.34
CA ALA A 106 -1.97 -10.25 -19.44
C ALA A 106 -1.07 -9.72 -20.56
N GLU A 107 -1.18 -8.44 -20.91
CA GLU A 107 -0.35 -7.81 -21.93
C GLU A 107 1.12 -7.68 -21.47
N LEU A 108 1.38 -7.32 -20.22
CA LEU A 108 2.73 -7.29 -19.66
C LEU A 108 3.40 -8.68 -19.76
N LYS A 109 2.68 -9.73 -19.34
CA LYS A 109 3.19 -11.12 -19.43
C LYS A 109 3.45 -11.55 -20.87
N LYS A 110 2.56 -11.20 -21.80
CA LYS A 110 2.74 -11.49 -23.23
C LYS A 110 4.01 -10.82 -23.79
N ARG A 111 4.36 -9.63 -23.29
CA ARG A 111 5.59 -8.91 -23.67
C ARG A 111 6.84 -9.39 -22.90
N GLY A 112 6.71 -10.34 -22.00
CA GLY A 112 7.79 -10.83 -21.15
C GLY A 112 8.25 -9.82 -20.10
N ILE A 113 7.42 -8.83 -19.77
CA ILE A 113 7.67 -7.86 -18.71
C ILE A 113 7.30 -8.50 -17.37
N LYS A 114 8.22 -8.43 -16.40
CA LYS A 114 8.00 -8.93 -15.05
C LYS A 114 7.03 -8.02 -14.30
N ILE A 115 6.24 -8.63 -13.41
CA ILE A 115 5.25 -7.93 -12.59
C ILE A 115 5.64 -8.09 -11.13
N ALA A 116 5.83 -6.98 -10.43
CA ALA A 116 6.11 -6.98 -8.99
C ALA A 116 5.11 -6.12 -8.23
N LEU A 117 4.88 -6.47 -6.96
CA LEU A 117 4.20 -5.62 -5.99
C LEU A 117 5.24 -4.90 -5.13
N GLY A 118 5.01 -3.61 -4.87
CA GLY A 118 5.76 -2.80 -3.91
C GLY A 118 4.82 -1.99 -3.01
N SER A 119 4.24 -2.63 -1.97
CA SER A 119 3.21 -2.03 -1.12
C SER A 119 3.69 -1.84 0.33
N ALA A 120 3.28 -0.73 0.95
CA ALA A 120 3.48 -0.50 2.39
C ALA A 120 2.52 -1.33 3.27
N SER A 121 1.48 -1.93 2.68
CA SER A 121 0.46 -2.69 3.40
C SER A 121 0.99 -4.05 3.86
N LYS A 122 0.90 -4.33 5.17
CA LYS A 122 1.16 -5.67 5.72
C LYS A 122 0.05 -6.68 5.38
N ASN A 123 -1.09 -6.21 4.89
CA ASN A 123 -2.23 -7.02 4.51
C ASN A 123 -2.30 -7.28 2.99
N ALA A 124 -1.30 -6.85 2.22
CA ALA A 124 -1.27 -7.01 0.77
C ALA A 124 -1.48 -8.46 0.32
N PRO A 125 -0.87 -9.50 0.92
CA PRO A 125 -1.10 -10.89 0.51
C PRO A 125 -2.57 -11.30 0.58
N LEU A 126 -3.30 -10.91 1.63
CA LEU A 126 -4.72 -11.19 1.78
C LEU A 126 -5.55 -10.51 0.68
N ILE A 127 -5.27 -9.24 0.40
CA ILE A 127 -5.98 -8.48 -0.65
C ILE A 127 -5.76 -9.12 -2.02
N LEU A 128 -4.50 -9.46 -2.37
CA LEU A 128 -4.18 -10.13 -3.62
C LEU A 128 -4.89 -11.48 -3.79
N GLU A 129 -5.04 -12.25 -2.69
CA GLU A 129 -5.77 -13.51 -2.69
C GLU A 129 -7.26 -13.30 -2.91
N ARG A 130 -7.88 -12.32 -2.22
CA ARG A 130 -9.30 -11.98 -2.37
C ARG A 130 -9.65 -11.52 -3.78
N LEU A 131 -8.76 -10.74 -4.39
CA LEU A 131 -8.91 -10.26 -5.77
C LEU A 131 -8.53 -11.31 -6.83
N ASP A 132 -7.97 -12.48 -6.45
CA ASP A 132 -7.48 -13.55 -7.34
C ASP A 132 -6.40 -13.07 -8.32
N ILE A 133 -5.56 -12.11 -7.90
CA ILE A 133 -4.49 -11.55 -8.74
C ILE A 133 -3.08 -11.93 -8.30
N LYS A 134 -2.91 -12.59 -7.17
CA LYS A 134 -1.59 -13.01 -6.63
C LYS A 134 -0.75 -13.80 -7.64
N LYS A 135 -1.41 -14.61 -8.48
CA LYS A 135 -0.81 -15.44 -9.54
C LYS A 135 -0.11 -14.65 -10.66
N TYR A 136 -0.39 -13.37 -10.80
CA TYR A 136 0.24 -12.53 -11.81
C TYR A 136 1.62 -12.01 -11.40
N PHE A 137 1.90 -11.94 -10.10
CA PHE A 137 3.13 -11.35 -9.59
C PHE A 137 4.29 -12.34 -9.59
N ASP A 138 5.41 -11.93 -10.17
CA ASP A 138 6.69 -12.66 -10.08
C ASP A 138 7.35 -12.44 -8.72
N VAL A 139 7.17 -11.24 -8.12
CA VAL A 139 7.67 -10.85 -6.79
C VAL A 139 6.61 -10.02 -6.06
N ILE A 140 6.49 -10.23 -4.76
CA ILE A 140 5.64 -9.46 -3.84
C ILE A 140 6.52 -8.94 -2.72
N ILE A 141 6.61 -7.61 -2.58
CA ILE A 141 7.20 -6.92 -1.45
C ILE A 141 6.09 -6.16 -0.75
N ASP A 142 5.77 -6.61 0.45
CA ASP A 142 4.76 -6.00 1.30
C ASP A 142 5.37 -5.33 2.54
N GLY A 143 4.55 -4.68 3.35
CA GLY A 143 4.98 -3.96 4.55
C GLY A 143 5.60 -4.82 5.66
N THR A 144 5.65 -6.15 5.53
CA THR A 144 6.37 -7.05 6.45
C THR A 144 7.82 -7.27 6.03
N LEU A 145 8.13 -7.00 4.77
CA LEU A 145 9.43 -7.26 4.16
C LEU A 145 10.34 -6.04 4.10
N VAL A 146 9.85 -4.86 4.54
CA VAL A 146 10.60 -3.61 4.54
C VAL A 146 10.80 -3.09 5.95
N SER A 147 11.92 -2.43 6.18
CA SER A 147 12.26 -1.77 7.45
C SER A 147 11.86 -0.30 7.46
N LYS A 148 11.78 0.32 6.30
CA LYS A 148 11.44 1.73 6.12
C LYS A 148 10.19 1.85 5.25
N ALA A 149 9.34 2.80 5.63
CA ALA A 149 8.14 3.13 4.87
C ALA A 149 8.43 4.18 3.79
N LYS A 150 7.57 4.24 2.75
CA LYS A 150 7.56 5.35 1.81
C LYS A 150 7.53 6.69 2.57
N PRO A 151 8.32 7.69 2.21
CA PRO A 151 8.99 7.88 0.91
C PRO A 151 10.38 7.24 0.77
N ASP A 152 10.82 6.34 1.67
CA ASP A 152 12.05 5.58 1.46
C ASP A 152 11.87 4.63 0.27
N PRO A 153 12.87 4.49 -0.63
CA PRO A 153 12.76 3.68 -1.85
C PRO A 153 12.79 2.16 -1.60
N GLU A 154 13.10 1.70 -0.39
CA GLU A 154 13.38 0.30 -0.05
C GLU A 154 12.38 -0.70 -0.64
N VAL A 155 11.10 -0.38 -0.67
CA VAL A 155 10.06 -1.29 -1.16
C VAL A 155 10.19 -1.57 -2.66
N PHE A 156 10.56 -0.58 -3.45
CA PHE A 156 10.74 -0.69 -4.90
C PHE A 156 12.10 -1.26 -5.27
N GLU A 157 13.16 -0.84 -4.56
CA GLU A 157 14.50 -1.40 -4.71
C GLU A 157 14.50 -2.91 -4.45
N LYS A 158 13.91 -3.36 -3.33
CA LYS A 158 13.77 -4.79 -3.02
C LYS A 158 12.99 -5.58 -4.07
N ALA A 159 11.98 -4.95 -4.70
CA ALA A 159 11.23 -5.60 -5.77
C ALA A 159 12.09 -5.82 -7.02
N ALA A 160 12.85 -4.81 -7.44
CA ALA A 160 13.77 -4.88 -8.57
C ALA A 160 14.94 -5.84 -8.29
N ASP A 161 15.56 -5.76 -7.10
CA ASP A 161 16.67 -6.61 -6.67
C ASP A 161 16.29 -8.09 -6.68
N LYS A 162 15.12 -8.44 -6.15
CA LYS A 162 14.63 -9.84 -6.16
C LYS A 162 14.42 -10.39 -7.56
N LEU A 163 14.15 -9.53 -8.53
CA LEU A 163 14.03 -9.91 -9.95
C LEU A 163 15.36 -9.86 -10.70
N GLY A 164 16.41 -9.27 -10.11
CA GLY A 164 17.69 -9.03 -10.76
C GLY A 164 17.57 -8.09 -11.97
N ILE A 165 16.69 -7.10 -11.88
CA ILE A 165 16.43 -6.13 -12.95
C ILE A 165 16.97 -4.76 -12.51
N PRO A 166 17.78 -4.07 -13.35
CA PRO A 166 18.25 -2.72 -13.09
C PRO A 166 17.09 -1.75 -12.84
N TYR A 167 17.21 -0.83 -11.90
CA TYR A 167 16.17 0.11 -11.51
C TYR A 167 15.69 0.97 -12.67
N ASP A 168 16.62 1.39 -13.53
CA ASP A 168 16.34 2.18 -14.73
C ASP A 168 15.65 1.41 -15.87
N GLU A 169 15.41 0.10 -15.68
CA GLU A 169 14.58 -0.76 -16.55
C GLU A 169 13.24 -1.12 -15.90
N CYS A 170 12.92 -0.51 -14.73
CA CYS A 170 11.66 -0.67 -14.02
C CYS A 170 10.76 0.55 -14.22
N ILE A 171 9.44 0.32 -14.25
CA ILE A 171 8.41 1.36 -14.19
C ILE A 171 7.57 1.11 -12.95
N VAL A 172 7.39 2.14 -12.12
CA VAL A 172 6.56 2.09 -10.93
C VAL A 172 5.20 2.74 -11.21
N PHE A 173 4.13 2.08 -10.79
CA PHE A 173 2.75 2.58 -10.79
C PHE A 173 2.35 2.90 -9.36
N GLU A 174 2.02 4.16 -9.10
CA GLU A 174 1.83 4.69 -7.75
C GLU A 174 0.93 5.93 -7.78
N ASP A 175 0.03 6.08 -6.80
CA ASP A 175 -0.93 7.20 -6.71
C ASP A 175 -0.62 8.18 -5.57
N SER A 176 0.16 7.76 -4.56
CA SER A 176 0.45 8.58 -3.39
C SER A 176 1.70 9.47 -3.59
N ALA A 177 1.70 10.65 -2.97
CA ALA A 177 2.87 11.55 -3.01
C ALA A 177 4.13 10.91 -2.41
N ALA A 178 3.98 10.17 -1.30
CA ALA A 178 5.09 9.48 -0.64
C ALA A 178 5.66 8.36 -1.52
N GLY A 179 4.79 7.60 -2.20
CA GLY A 179 5.22 6.52 -3.09
C GLY A 179 5.85 7.04 -4.38
N ILE A 180 5.33 8.14 -4.96
CA ILE A 180 5.97 8.80 -6.12
C ILE A 180 7.37 9.31 -5.75
N GLN A 181 7.54 9.85 -4.54
CA GLN A 181 8.86 10.25 -4.06
C GLN A 181 9.79 9.04 -3.91
N ALA A 182 9.32 7.95 -3.30
CA ALA A 182 10.06 6.71 -3.17
C ALA A 182 10.52 6.17 -4.54
N ALA A 183 9.61 6.12 -5.53
CA ALA A 183 9.92 5.65 -6.88
C ALA A 183 10.95 6.50 -7.62
N LYS A 184 11.01 7.82 -7.33
CA LYS A 184 12.04 8.71 -7.90
C LYS A 184 13.41 8.58 -7.26
N MET A 185 13.45 8.06 -6.04
CA MET A 185 14.68 7.86 -5.27
C MET A 185 15.31 6.49 -5.52
N ALA A 186 14.49 5.49 -5.95
CA ALA A 186 14.96 4.19 -6.40
C ALA A 186 15.58 4.30 -7.79
#